data_96f13b5c0801a60c46774d404e5c25b7
#
_entry.id   96f13b5c0801a60c46774d404e5c25b7
#
_cell.length_a   1.000
_cell.length_b   1.000
_cell.length_c   1.000
_cell.angle_alpha   90.00
_cell.angle_beta   90.00
_cell.angle_gamma   90.00
#
_symmetry.space_group_name_H-M   'P 1'
#
loop_
_entity.id
_entity.type
_entity.pdbx_description
1 polymer ?
#
loop_
_entity_poly.entity_id
_entity_poly.type
_entity_poly.pdbx_seq_one_letter_code
_entity_poly.pdbx_strand_id
1 'polypeptide(L)'
;GGTNHDITIGGNWYQNKNTSFQARSGKVIFNGSSAQTIDSRSNFNTLRIYNSDVSLIRAATVTGTLRIFSGATLDINGYNLTAGTLNNTGNLQLKGTETLTITTKDTDSGTITYDGSATGLKYGNTYYNLAINSPSGTMTLNADLDVNGSLTIANGTLNTGNNDISVAGNWTNSGSFVSGTGKVTFDGTSDIVTGGTGDSNDFYDVTLGGASASQSINAIAIDNDFEITSSGTWYTNCLAMTVTGDTTTGSGSIATTLSPTVTFSPANSATGVSAGSNLTLTFNTAVRNTDDSALSDSNVDSLITLKETNSSGADIAFDATINSDKTIITINPDSDLSSLQVIYVAIGNTVENTCGTAISAASATFTAADTAAPTLTWSPANSATAVAVDSNITLTFNEAVRNIDDSALSDSNVDSLITLKATNSSGADIAFDATIDSDKEVITINPTSDFDSEQVIYVAIGATVEDSSGNANTSSSITFTAIDSIT
;
A
#
# COMPACT_ATOMS: atom_id res chain seq x y z
N GLY A 1 -7.77 -23.72 -41.36
CA GLY A 1 -7.09 -22.83 -40.45
C GLY A 1 -7.51 -23.13 -39.01
N GLY A 2 -6.61 -23.70 -38.18
CA GLY A 2 -6.92 -23.97 -36.80
C GLY A 2 -6.90 -22.67 -36.01
N THR A 3 -7.80 -22.52 -35.07
CA THR A 3 -7.82 -21.42 -34.08
C THR A 3 -6.59 -21.53 -33.20
N ASN A 4 -5.99 -20.38 -32.85
CA ASN A 4 -4.93 -20.32 -31.84
C ASN A 4 -5.55 -20.44 -30.45
N HIS A 5 -5.08 -21.41 -29.68
CA HIS A 5 -5.54 -21.61 -28.31
C HIS A 5 -4.39 -21.37 -27.34
N ASP A 6 -4.70 -20.75 -26.22
CA ASP A 6 -3.79 -20.66 -25.08
C ASP A 6 -3.82 -21.98 -24.30
N ILE A 7 -2.67 -22.41 -23.81
CA ILE A 7 -2.51 -23.62 -23.02
C ILE A 7 -2.04 -23.23 -21.62
N THR A 8 -2.81 -23.60 -20.62
CA THR A 8 -2.46 -23.37 -19.20
C THR A 8 -1.97 -24.68 -18.58
N ILE A 9 -0.82 -24.64 -17.92
CA ILE A 9 -0.11 -25.77 -17.37
C ILE A 9 -0.04 -25.62 -15.85
N GLY A 10 -0.70 -26.51 -15.12
CA GLY A 10 -0.61 -26.60 -13.66
C GLY A 10 0.50 -27.53 -13.14
N GLY A 11 1.08 -28.35 -14.01
CA GLY A 11 2.17 -29.29 -13.71
C GLY A 11 3.38 -29.06 -14.61
N ASN A 12 4.14 -30.13 -14.91
CA ASN A 12 5.31 -30.07 -15.76
C ASN A 12 4.97 -30.10 -17.24
N TRP A 13 5.81 -29.49 -18.06
CA TRP A 13 5.78 -29.65 -19.51
C TRP A 13 6.82 -30.69 -19.93
N TYR A 14 6.38 -31.77 -20.55
CA TYR A 14 7.25 -32.81 -21.08
C TYR A 14 6.92 -33.10 -22.54
N GLN A 15 7.93 -33.04 -23.40
CA GLN A 15 7.79 -33.37 -24.83
C GLN A 15 8.70 -34.54 -25.21
N ASN A 16 8.12 -35.67 -25.63
CA ASN A 16 8.85 -36.84 -26.10
C ASN A 16 9.63 -36.58 -27.38
N LYS A 17 10.70 -37.35 -27.66
CA LYS A 17 11.59 -37.23 -28.80
C LYS A 17 10.86 -37.25 -30.16
N ASN A 18 9.78 -38.00 -30.27
CA ASN A 18 9.06 -38.25 -31.51
C ASN A 18 7.77 -37.41 -31.65
N THR A 19 7.60 -36.39 -30.84
CA THR A 19 6.43 -35.50 -30.86
C THR A 19 6.83 -34.10 -31.25
N SER A 20 5.96 -33.39 -31.96
CA SER A 20 6.14 -31.97 -32.26
C SER A 20 5.00 -31.16 -31.62
N PHE A 21 5.34 -30.03 -31.04
CA PHE A 21 4.40 -28.99 -30.57
C PHE A 21 4.47 -27.84 -31.57
N GLN A 22 3.31 -27.40 -32.04
CA GLN A 22 3.20 -26.25 -32.94
C GLN A 22 2.57 -25.09 -32.19
N ALA A 23 3.40 -24.19 -31.69
CA ALA A 23 2.94 -23.03 -30.88
C ALA A 23 2.03 -22.07 -31.67
N ARG A 24 2.25 -21.96 -33.00
CA ARG A 24 1.58 -20.95 -33.85
C ARG A 24 1.65 -19.57 -33.14
N SER A 25 0.53 -18.85 -32.96
CA SER A 25 0.46 -17.62 -32.19
C SER A 25 -0.19 -17.79 -30.78
N GLY A 26 -0.40 -19.04 -30.32
CA GLY A 26 -0.91 -19.34 -28.97
C GLY A 26 0.13 -19.10 -27.89
N LYS A 27 -0.36 -18.97 -26.68
CA LYS A 27 0.46 -18.79 -25.47
C LYS A 27 0.52 -20.09 -24.68
N VAL A 28 1.67 -20.37 -24.08
CA VAL A 28 1.81 -21.40 -23.06
C VAL A 28 2.03 -20.71 -21.71
N ILE A 29 1.24 -21.06 -20.72
CA ILE A 29 1.11 -20.38 -19.44
C ILE A 29 1.41 -21.38 -18.33
N PHE A 30 2.42 -21.09 -17.49
CA PHE A 30 2.76 -21.86 -16.30
C PHE A 30 2.24 -21.13 -15.07
N ASN A 31 1.26 -21.72 -14.38
CA ASN A 31 0.60 -21.13 -13.21
C ASN A 31 0.33 -22.14 -12.08
N GLY A 32 1.06 -23.24 -12.05
CA GLY A 32 0.94 -24.22 -10.96
C GLY A 32 1.29 -23.63 -9.60
N SER A 33 0.82 -24.28 -8.54
CA SER A 33 1.13 -23.91 -7.15
C SER A 33 2.33 -24.66 -6.56
N SER A 34 2.93 -25.55 -7.33
CA SER A 34 4.13 -26.33 -6.99
C SER A 34 5.20 -26.12 -8.03
N ALA A 35 6.45 -26.50 -7.76
CA ALA A 35 7.55 -26.42 -8.70
C ALA A 35 7.19 -27.08 -10.05
N GLN A 36 7.52 -26.41 -11.14
CA GLN A 36 7.24 -26.86 -12.51
C GLN A 36 8.53 -26.95 -13.32
N THR A 37 8.59 -27.92 -14.22
CA THR A 37 9.73 -28.08 -15.15
C THR A 37 9.30 -27.96 -16.60
N ILE A 38 10.20 -27.46 -17.44
CA ILE A 38 10.00 -27.32 -18.88
C ILE A 38 11.03 -28.18 -19.64
N ASP A 39 10.57 -29.30 -20.22
CA ASP A 39 11.32 -30.10 -21.19
C ASP A 39 10.69 -29.93 -22.57
N SER A 40 11.00 -28.86 -23.28
CA SER A 40 10.48 -28.62 -24.63
C SER A 40 11.52 -28.91 -25.70
N ARG A 41 11.07 -29.55 -26.78
CA ARG A 41 11.86 -29.82 -28.00
C ARG A 41 11.37 -28.98 -29.18
N SER A 42 10.33 -28.20 -28.97
CA SER A 42 9.72 -27.31 -29.95
C SER A 42 9.75 -25.89 -29.43
N ASN A 43 9.69 -24.93 -30.33
CA ASN A 43 9.67 -23.52 -29.96
C ASN A 43 8.30 -23.11 -29.41
N PHE A 44 8.29 -22.24 -28.41
CA PHE A 44 7.12 -21.49 -28.00
C PHE A 44 7.00 -20.23 -28.85
N ASN A 45 5.78 -19.75 -29.11
CA ASN A 45 5.57 -18.40 -29.64
C ASN A 45 5.56 -17.39 -28.49
N THR A 46 4.67 -17.58 -27.53
CA THR A 46 4.61 -16.80 -26.29
C THR A 46 4.66 -17.74 -25.10
N LEU A 47 5.57 -17.47 -24.17
CA LEU A 47 5.69 -18.19 -22.91
C LEU A 47 5.40 -17.23 -21.75
N ARG A 48 4.52 -17.63 -20.84
CA ARG A 48 4.13 -16.84 -19.68
C ARG A 48 4.34 -17.61 -18.39
N ILE A 49 5.06 -17.02 -17.45
CA ILE A 49 5.42 -17.60 -16.16
C ILE A 49 4.74 -16.81 -15.05
N TYR A 50 3.82 -17.46 -14.34
CA TYR A 50 3.13 -16.94 -13.16
C TYR A 50 3.52 -17.67 -11.87
N ASN A 51 4.16 -18.84 -11.99
CA ASN A 51 4.59 -19.65 -10.87
C ASN A 51 5.94 -19.16 -10.35
N SER A 52 6.10 -19.14 -9.02
CA SER A 52 7.34 -18.73 -8.35
C SER A 52 8.52 -19.70 -8.50
N ASP A 53 8.30 -20.90 -9.06
CA ASP A 53 9.33 -21.95 -9.21
C ASP A 53 9.12 -22.72 -10.53
N VAL A 54 9.64 -22.16 -11.62
CA VAL A 54 9.67 -22.84 -12.93
C VAL A 54 11.10 -22.98 -13.38
N SER A 55 11.53 -24.20 -13.73
CA SER A 55 12.90 -24.46 -14.18
C SER A 55 12.97 -25.11 -15.54
N LEU A 56 13.98 -24.75 -16.35
CA LEU A 56 14.32 -25.46 -17.57
C LEU A 56 15.10 -26.74 -17.24
N ILE A 57 14.77 -27.82 -17.92
CA ILE A 57 15.60 -29.05 -17.95
C ILE A 57 16.17 -29.31 -19.36
N ARG A 58 16.05 -28.33 -20.24
CA ARG A 58 16.58 -28.30 -21.62
C ARG A 58 16.60 -26.87 -22.12
N ALA A 59 17.47 -26.60 -23.12
CA ALA A 59 17.46 -25.34 -23.84
C ALA A 59 16.06 -25.03 -24.43
N ALA A 60 15.64 -23.78 -24.27
CA ALA A 60 14.32 -23.34 -24.73
C ALA A 60 14.41 -22.19 -25.76
N THR A 61 13.44 -22.19 -26.69
CA THR A 61 13.29 -21.11 -27.67
C THR A 61 11.87 -20.55 -27.61
N VAL A 62 11.76 -19.25 -27.43
CA VAL A 62 10.52 -18.47 -27.45
C VAL A 62 10.63 -17.49 -28.64
N THR A 63 10.01 -17.78 -29.75
CA THR A 63 10.17 -16.97 -30.97
C THR A 63 9.57 -15.57 -30.88
N GLY A 64 8.59 -15.38 -30.03
CA GLY A 64 7.96 -14.09 -29.71
C GLY A 64 8.33 -13.63 -28.32
N THR A 65 7.36 -13.53 -27.40
CA THR A 65 7.52 -12.93 -26.08
C THR A 65 7.62 -13.97 -24.96
N LEU A 66 8.70 -13.91 -24.20
CA LEU A 66 8.82 -14.51 -22.87
C LEU A 66 8.38 -13.46 -21.85
N ARG A 67 7.39 -13.79 -21.03
CA ARG A 67 6.93 -12.90 -19.95
C ARG A 67 6.99 -13.60 -18.60
N ILE A 68 7.70 -12.98 -17.66
CA ILE A 68 7.80 -13.42 -16.27
C ILE A 68 7.07 -12.38 -15.40
N PHE A 69 6.04 -12.82 -14.70
CA PHE A 69 5.19 -11.92 -13.91
C PHE A 69 5.75 -11.68 -12.52
N SER A 70 5.30 -10.61 -11.87
CA SER A 70 5.68 -10.30 -10.48
C SER A 70 5.43 -11.51 -9.57
N GLY A 71 6.40 -11.83 -8.71
CA GLY A 71 6.38 -13.01 -7.84
C GLY A 71 6.72 -14.34 -8.53
N ALA A 72 6.86 -14.35 -9.86
CA ALA A 72 7.25 -15.55 -10.60
C ALA A 72 8.77 -15.62 -10.82
N THR A 73 9.29 -16.85 -10.92
CA THR A 73 10.69 -17.13 -11.25
C THR A 73 10.78 -18.13 -12.41
N LEU A 74 11.63 -17.80 -13.37
CA LEU A 74 12.11 -18.75 -14.36
C LEU A 74 13.61 -19.01 -14.14
N ASP A 75 13.96 -20.18 -13.62
CA ASP A 75 15.35 -20.65 -13.56
C ASP A 75 15.69 -21.39 -14.85
N ILE A 76 16.61 -20.86 -15.62
CA ILE A 76 17.06 -21.55 -16.84
C ILE A 76 18.13 -22.62 -16.54
N ASN A 77 18.58 -22.73 -15.30
CA ASN A 77 19.39 -23.82 -14.75
C ASN A 77 20.62 -24.19 -15.62
N GLY A 78 21.27 -23.17 -16.20
CA GLY A 78 22.43 -23.33 -17.09
C GLY A 78 22.11 -23.76 -18.52
N TYR A 79 20.84 -23.91 -18.88
CA TYR A 79 20.44 -24.20 -20.26
C TYR A 79 20.33 -22.92 -21.09
N ASN A 80 20.61 -23.03 -22.39
CA ASN A 80 20.51 -21.89 -23.29
C ASN A 80 19.05 -21.43 -23.46
N LEU A 81 18.85 -20.13 -23.53
CA LEU A 81 17.55 -19.49 -23.75
C LEU A 81 17.63 -18.55 -24.96
N THR A 82 16.72 -18.75 -25.91
CA THR A 82 16.51 -17.82 -27.02
C THR A 82 15.12 -17.20 -26.87
N ALA A 83 14.99 -15.86 -26.92
CA ALA A 83 13.71 -15.19 -26.92
C ALA A 83 13.70 -13.99 -27.88
N GLY A 84 12.56 -13.70 -28.49
CA GLY A 84 12.37 -12.49 -29.28
C GLY A 84 12.38 -11.27 -28.35
N THR A 85 11.41 -11.22 -27.43
CA THR A 85 11.30 -10.17 -26.42
C THR A 85 11.21 -10.80 -25.02
N LEU A 86 11.95 -10.28 -24.08
CA LEU A 86 11.74 -10.53 -22.65
C LEU A 86 10.95 -9.36 -22.04
N ASN A 87 9.90 -9.68 -21.30
CA ASN A 87 9.18 -8.76 -20.44
C ASN A 87 9.19 -9.39 -19.04
N ASN A 88 10.01 -8.86 -18.16
CA ASN A 88 10.31 -9.44 -16.86
C ASN A 88 9.89 -8.50 -15.72
N THR A 89 8.76 -8.76 -15.11
CA THR A 89 8.36 -8.09 -13.86
C THR A 89 8.60 -8.98 -12.62
N GLY A 90 9.13 -10.20 -12.83
CA GLY A 90 9.50 -11.18 -11.79
C GLY A 90 11.01 -11.40 -11.72
N ASN A 91 11.44 -12.67 -11.75
CA ASN A 91 12.85 -13.06 -11.67
C ASN A 91 13.25 -14.02 -12.79
N LEU A 92 14.30 -13.69 -13.54
CA LEU A 92 15.00 -14.62 -14.42
C LEU A 92 16.31 -15.05 -13.75
N GLN A 93 16.45 -16.36 -13.49
CA GLN A 93 17.59 -16.91 -12.76
C GLN A 93 18.54 -17.64 -13.70
N LEU A 94 19.83 -17.39 -13.58
CA LEU A 94 20.91 -17.77 -14.46
C LEU A 94 22.07 -18.41 -13.68
N LYS A 95 22.71 -19.44 -14.26
CA LYS A 95 23.99 -19.98 -13.74
C LYS A 95 25.20 -19.14 -14.17
N GLY A 96 25.08 -18.38 -15.25
CA GLY A 96 26.18 -17.64 -15.85
C GLY A 96 27.05 -18.44 -16.84
N THR A 97 26.69 -19.69 -17.13
CA THR A 97 27.39 -20.55 -18.10
C THR A 97 26.63 -20.72 -19.41
N GLU A 98 25.35 -20.37 -19.44
CA GLU A 98 24.44 -20.46 -20.56
C GLU A 98 24.70 -19.42 -21.65
N THR A 99 24.15 -19.66 -22.81
CA THR A 99 24.04 -18.67 -23.88
C THR A 99 22.63 -18.09 -23.89
N LEU A 100 22.53 -16.74 -23.73
CA LEU A 100 21.30 -15.99 -23.87
C LEU A 100 21.26 -15.29 -25.23
N THR A 101 20.21 -15.54 -26.02
CA THR A 101 19.94 -14.84 -27.28
C THR A 101 18.57 -14.17 -27.15
N ILE A 102 18.53 -12.94 -26.58
CA ILE A 102 17.31 -12.16 -26.38
C ILE A 102 17.42 -10.91 -27.26
N THR A 103 16.52 -10.75 -28.22
CA THR A 103 16.57 -9.63 -29.18
C THR A 103 16.22 -8.31 -28.49
N THR A 104 15.13 -8.29 -27.71
CA THR A 104 14.74 -7.13 -26.92
C THR A 104 14.76 -7.53 -25.44
N LYS A 105 15.71 -6.98 -24.69
CA LYS A 105 15.88 -7.20 -23.25
C LYS A 105 15.03 -6.23 -22.46
N ASP A 106 14.58 -6.67 -21.29
CA ASP A 106 13.92 -5.83 -20.29
C ASP A 106 14.98 -5.25 -19.35
N THR A 107 15.08 -3.93 -19.30
CA THR A 107 16.03 -3.20 -18.44
C THR A 107 15.35 -2.14 -17.60
N ASP A 108 14.00 -2.15 -17.54
CA ASP A 108 13.18 -1.18 -16.82
C ASP A 108 12.28 -1.83 -15.75
N SER A 109 12.33 -3.17 -15.62
CA SER A 109 11.59 -3.90 -14.59
C SER A 109 12.21 -5.26 -14.24
N GLY A 110 11.76 -5.85 -13.12
CA GLY A 110 12.11 -7.18 -12.64
C GLY A 110 13.57 -7.36 -12.20
N THR A 111 13.93 -8.60 -11.93
CA THR A 111 15.26 -8.97 -11.42
C THR A 111 15.91 -10.01 -12.32
N ILE A 112 17.20 -9.87 -12.53
CA ILE A 112 18.07 -10.94 -13.06
C ILE A 112 18.94 -11.44 -11.91
N THR A 113 18.82 -12.73 -11.57
CA THR A 113 19.61 -13.35 -10.51
C THR A 113 20.65 -14.29 -11.11
N TYR A 114 21.90 -14.17 -10.65
CA TYR A 114 22.96 -15.14 -10.95
C TYR A 114 23.23 -16.01 -9.72
N ASP A 115 23.09 -17.33 -9.87
CA ASP A 115 23.30 -18.32 -8.80
C ASP A 115 24.48 -19.28 -9.08
N GLY A 116 25.28 -18.99 -10.11
CA GLY A 116 26.51 -19.69 -10.46
C GLY A 116 27.71 -18.74 -10.60
N SER A 117 28.86 -19.26 -11.09
CA SER A 117 30.06 -18.49 -11.32
C SER A 117 30.28 -18.22 -12.78
N ALA A 118 30.65 -17.00 -13.15
CA ALA A 118 30.98 -16.66 -14.52
C ALA A 118 31.96 -15.47 -14.62
N THR A 119 32.64 -15.40 -15.76
CA THR A 119 33.33 -14.17 -16.20
C THR A 119 32.45 -13.49 -17.25
N GLY A 120 32.07 -12.27 -16.96
CA GLY A 120 31.12 -11.49 -17.75
C GLY A 120 29.66 -11.90 -17.53
N LEU A 121 28.80 -10.91 -17.43
CA LEU A 121 27.38 -11.09 -17.23
C LEU A 121 26.68 -11.47 -18.53
N LYS A 122 25.97 -12.59 -18.58
CA LYS A 122 25.38 -13.17 -19.81
C LYS A 122 24.17 -12.39 -20.32
N TYR A 123 23.43 -11.73 -19.43
CA TYR A 123 22.30 -10.93 -19.84
C TYR A 123 22.71 -9.62 -20.54
N GLY A 124 23.89 -9.09 -20.24
CA GLY A 124 24.44 -7.82 -20.75
C GLY A 124 24.98 -6.97 -19.61
N ASN A 125 25.08 -5.68 -19.84
CA ASN A 125 25.67 -4.76 -18.85
C ASN A 125 24.66 -3.78 -18.26
N THR A 126 23.40 -3.79 -18.72
CA THR A 126 22.32 -2.94 -18.20
C THR A 126 21.21 -3.82 -17.63
N TYR A 127 20.80 -3.53 -16.41
CA TYR A 127 19.77 -4.24 -15.62
C TYR A 127 18.78 -3.24 -15.02
N TYR A 128 17.55 -3.71 -14.74
CA TYR A 128 16.76 -3.02 -13.73
C TYR A 128 17.26 -3.43 -12.35
N ASN A 129 16.94 -4.64 -11.83
CA ASN A 129 17.58 -5.14 -10.62
C ASN A 129 18.54 -6.30 -10.97
N LEU A 130 19.69 -6.32 -10.30
CA LEU A 130 20.66 -7.39 -10.38
C LEU A 130 20.88 -8.03 -9.03
N ALA A 131 20.82 -9.36 -8.96
CA ALA A 131 21.15 -10.12 -7.76
C ALA A 131 22.24 -11.18 -8.05
N ILE A 132 23.25 -11.23 -7.19
CA ILE A 132 24.28 -12.28 -7.13
C ILE A 132 23.96 -13.15 -5.92
N ASN A 133 23.63 -14.41 -6.17
CA ASN A 133 23.25 -15.38 -5.12
C ASN A 133 23.95 -16.73 -5.34
N SER A 134 25.26 -16.71 -5.36
CA SER A 134 26.10 -17.88 -5.65
C SER A 134 27.02 -18.20 -4.45
N PRO A 135 26.61 -19.07 -3.52
CA PRO A 135 27.28 -19.26 -2.21
C PRO A 135 28.78 -19.54 -2.26
N SER A 136 29.32 -20.04 -3.35
CA SER A 136 30.78 -20.29 -3.50
C SER A 136 31.31 -19.73 -4.82
N GLY A 137 30.50 -18.96 -5.53
CA GLY A 137 30.83 -18.46 -6.85
C GLY A 137 31.37 -17.04 -6.83
N THR A 138 32.13 -16.74 -7.86
CA THR A 138 32.59 -15.38 -8.18
C THR A 138 32.00 -14.96 -9.52
N MET A 139 31.31 -13.82 -9.53
CA MET A 139 30.88 -13.14 -10.74
C MET A 139 31.86 -12.03 -11.04
N THR A 140 32.60 -12.12 -12.13
CA THR A 140 33.59 -11.11 -12.54
C THR A 140 33.03 -10.31 -13.71
N LEU A 141 33.01 -8.98 -13.59
CA LEU A 141 32.63 -8.10 -14.68
C LEU A 141 33.72 -8.10 -15.78
N ASN A 142 33.32 -7.94 -17.03
CA ASN A 142 34.21 -7.77 -18.17
C ASN A 142 33.93 -6.48 -18.95
N ALA A 143 33.04 -5.65 -18.46
CA ALA A 143 32.73 -4.31 -18.93
C ALA A 143 31.96 -3.57 -17.80
N ASP A 144 31.82 -2.26 -17.95
CA ASP A 144 31.07 -1.43 -17.01
C ASP A 144 29.63 -1.91 -16.87
N LEU A 145 29.09 -1.78 -15.65
CA LEU A 145 27.77 -2.27 -15.26
C LEU A 145 26.87 -1.10 -14.92
N ASP A 146 25.65 -1.13 -15.46
CA ASP A 146 24.58 -0.15 -15.20
C ASP A 146 23.35 -0.86 -14.61
N VAL A 147 22.94 -0.45 -13.40
CA VAL A 147 21.80 -1.01 -12.67
C VAL A 147 20.81 0.12 -12.38
N ASN A 148 19.76 0.22 -13.20
CA ASN A 148 18.70 1.24 -13.10
C ASN A 148 17.81 1.11 -11.85
N GLY A 149 17.91 0.01 -11.13
CA GLY A 149 17.26 -0.28 -9.84
C GLY A 149 18.29 -0.71 -8.81
N SER A 150 18.05 -1.80 -8.10
CA SER A 150 18.89 -2.24 -6.98
C SER A 150 19.88 -3.33 -7.36
N LEU A 151 21.09 -3.24 -6.78
CA LEU A 151 22.13 -4.28 -6.82
C LEU A 151 22.19 -5.02 -5.48
N THR A 152 22.03 -6.34 -5.52
CA THR A 152 22.10 -7.20 -4.33
C THR A 152 23.20 -8.26 -4.50
N ILE A 153 24.14 -8.32 -3.58
CA ILE A 153 25.08 -9.43 -3.43
C ILE A 153 24.62 -10.24 -2.20
N ALA A 154 23.71 -11.20 -2.42
CA ALA A 154 23.13 -11.99 -1.33
C ALA A 154 24.13 -13.06 -0.81
N ASN A 155 24.84 -13.70 -1.74
CA ASN A 155 25.87 -14.69 -1.45
C ASN A 155 26.92 -14.70 -2.58
N GLY A 156 28.15 -15.14 -2.24
CA GLY A 156 29.26 -15.22 -3.19
C GLY A 156 30.00 -13.88 -3.35
N THR A 157 30.68 -13.72 -4.46
CA THR A 157 31.53 -12.56 -4.72
C THR A 157 31.14 -11.87 -6.03
N LEU A 158 30.96 -10.55 -5.99
CA LEU A 158 30.97 -9.70 -7.17
C LEU A 158 32.36 -9.07 -7.28
N ASN A 159 33.08 -9.35 -8.37
CA ASN A 159 34.39 -8.77 -8.67
C ASN A 159 34.22 -7.84 -9.88
N THR A 160 34.58 -6.57 -9.72
CA THR A 160 34.46 -5.60 -10.83
C THR A 160 35.38 -5.91 -12.00
N GLY A 161 36.51 -6.62 -11.77
CA GLY A 161 37.55 -6.75 -12.79
C GLY A 161 38.11 -5.40 -13.23
N ASN A 162 38.07 -4.38 -12.36
CA ASN A 162 38.42 -2.97 -12.60
C ASN A 162 37.45 -2.20 -13.53
N ASN A 163 36.23 -2.72 -13.73
CA ASN A 163 35.18 -2.00 -14.45
C ASN A 163 34.34 -1.16 -13.49
N ASP A 164 33.71 -0.12 -13.99
CA ASP A 164 32.86 0.77 -13.23
C ASP A 164 31.44 0.21 -13.05
N ILE A 165 30.76 0.63 -12.00
CA ILE A 165 29.37 0.26 -11.68
C ILE A 165 28.57 1.52 -11.43
N SER A 166 27.42 1.69 -12.09
CA SER A 166 26.38 2.66 -11.76
C SER A 166 25.17 1.98 -11.14
N VAL A 167 24.60 2.54 -10.05
CA VAL A 167 23.44 2.03 -9.36
C VAL A 167 22.48 3.18 -9.03
N ALA A 168 21.24 3.11 -9.56
CA ALA A 168 20.24 4.12 -9.30
C ALA A 168 19.37 3.80 -8.06
N GLY A 169 19.26 2.53 -7.66
CA GLY A 169 18.54 2.09 -6.47
C GLY A 169 19.46 1.70 -5.32
N ASN A 170 19.02 0.73 -4.50
CA ASN A 170 19.76 0.32 -3.32
C ASN A 170 20.95 -0.59 -3.65
N TRP A 171 22.01 -0.46 -2.84
CA TRP A 171 23.14 -1.37 -2.81
C TRP A 171 23.06 -2.25 -1.56
N THR A 172 22.94 -3.56 -1.73
CA THR A 172 22.92 -4.50 -0.62
C THR A 172 24.00 -5.56 -0.80
N ASN A 173 24.95 -5.62 0.12
CA ASN A 173 26.01 -6.63 0.11
C ASN A 173 25.98 -7.44 1.42
N SER A 174 25.61 -8.71 1.33
CA SER A 174 25.72 -9.73 2.39
C SER A 174 26.75 -10.82 2.04
N GLY A 175 27.33 -10.73 0.85
CA GLY A 175 28.43 -11.58 0.38
C GLY A 175 29.76 -10.87 0.43
N SER A 176 30.49 -10.87 -0.69
CA SER A 176 31.76 -10.18 -0.86
C SER A 176 31.75 -9.32 -2.11
N PHE A 177 32.36 -8.14 -2.01
CA PHE A 177 32.55 -7.22 -3.11
C PHE A 177 34.04 -6.93 -3.28
N VAL A 178 34.57 -7.16 -4.47
CA VAL A 178 35.96 -6.86 -4.83
C VAL A 178 35.96 -5.74 -5.86
N SER A 179 36.27 -4.54 -5.41
CA SER A 179 36.23 -3.30 -6.22
C SER A 179 37.34 -3.26 -7.27
N GLY A 180 38.50 -3.85 -7.00
CA GLY A 180 39.72 -3.57 -7.79
C GLY A 180 40.01 -2.07 -7.85
N THR A 181 40.12 -1.50 -9.05
CA THR A 181 40.21 -0.05 -9.28
C THR A 181 38.92 0.50 -9.93
N GLY A 182 37.84 -0.25 -9.92
CA GLY A 182 36.55 0.17 -10.49
C GLY A 182 35.84 1.18 -9.58
N LYS A 183 35.24 2.18 -10.20
CA LYS A 183 34.44 3.20 -9.53
C LYS A 183 32.99 2.74 -9.36
N VAL A 184 32.38 3.04 -8.20
CA VAL A 184 30.95 2.87 -7.99
C VAL A 184 30.29 4.24 -7.96
N THR A 185 29.30 4.44 -8.84
CA THR A 185 28.51 5.66 -8.93
C THR A 185 27.09 5.38 -8.43
N PHE A 186 26.63 6.11 -7.42
CA PHE A 186 25.25 6.14 -6.98
C PHE A 186 24.55 7.31 -7.67
N ASP A 187 23.73 7.03 -8.69
CA ASP A 187 23.12 8.05 -9.55
C ASP A 187 21.62 8.27 -9.32
N GLY A 188 21.04 7.57 -8.35
CA GLY A 188 19.67 7.77 -7.88
C GLY A 188 19.61 8.13 -6.39
N THR A 189 18.57 7.65 -5.70
CA THR A 189 18.44 7.66 -4.25
C THR A 189 18.69 6.27 -3.73
N SER A 190 19.77 6.08 -2.97
CA SER A 190 20.28 4.76 -2.61
C SER A 190 20.41 4.57 -1.11
N ASP A 191 19.91 3.44 -0.60
CA ASP A 191 20.32 2.90 0.70
C ASP A 191 21.49 1.93 0.49
N ILE A 192 22.55 2.10 1.28
CA ILE A 192 23.79 1.37 1.12
C ILE A 192 24.03 0.49 2.34
N VAL A 193 23.94 -0.82 2.11
CA VAL A 193 24.28 -1.87 3.06
C VAL A 193 25.53 -2.57 2.54
N THR A 194 26.66 -2.38 3.20
CA THR A 194 27.91 -3.09 2.88
C THR A 194 28.07 -4.33 3.76
N GLY A 195 28.89 -5.27 3.36
CA GLY A 195 29.27 -6.44 4.16
C GLY A 195 30.20 -6.13 5.35
N GLY A 196 30.44 -4.85 5.64
CA GLY A 196 31.44 -4.36 6.60
C GLY A 196 32.64 -3.72 5.90
N THR A 197 33.66 -3.38 6.67
CA THR A 197 34.96 -2.86 6.15
C THR A 197 35.96 -4.01 6.01
N GLY A 198 36.87 -3.89 5.07
CA GLY A 198 37.94 -4.83 4.75
C GLY A 198 38.01 -5.12 3.25
N ASP A 199 39.16 -5.50 2.75
CA ASP A 199 39.50 -5.64 1.31
C ASP A 199 38.49 -6.39 0.45
N SER A 200 37.56 -7.13 1.07
CA SER A 200 36.49 -7.87 0.38
C SER A 200 35.15 -7.12 0.31
N ASN A 201 35.08 -5.90 0.82
CA ASN A 201 33.83 -5.12 0.87
C ASN A 201 34.04 -3.62 0.63
N ASP A 202 35.28 -3.17 0.57
CA ASP A 202 35.62 -1.76 0.42
C ASP A 202 35.41 -1.31 -1.02
N PHE A 203 34.99 -0.07 -1.17
CA PHE A 203 34.96 0.60 -2.47
C PHE A 203 36.34 1.13 -2.80
N TYR A 204 36.69 1.23 -4.08
CA TYR A 204 37.92 1.92 -4.51
C TYR A 204 37.61 3.41 -4.71
N ASP A 205 36.80 3.75 -5.71
CA ASP A 205 36.29 5.10 -5.91
C ASP A 205 34.77 5.12 -5.74
N VAL A 206 34.25 6.16 -5.13
CA VAL A 206 32.80 6.36 -5.02
C VAL A 206 32.42 7.75 -5.53
N THR A 207 31.39 7.78 -6.37
CA THR A 207 30.76 9.03 -6.81
C THR A 207 29.28 9.04 -6.43
N LEU A 208 28.80 10.09 -5.76
CA LEU A 208 27.39 10.40 -5.63
C LEU A 208 26.97 11.33 -6.77
N GLY A 209 26.31 10.76 -7.78
CA GLY A 209 25.78 11.46 -8.95
C GLY A 209 24.31 11.81 -8.85
N GLY A 210 23.59 11.15 -7.93
CA GLY A 210 22.15 11.28 -7.70
C GLY A 210 21.75 12.25 -6.59
N ALA A 211 20.52 12.11 -6.11
CA ALA A 211 19.93 13.02 -5.12
C ALA A 211 20.47 12.80 -3.71
N SER A 212 20.63 11.55 -3.28
CA SER A 212 21.16 11.22 -1.94
C SER A 212 21.58 9.75 -1.85
N ALA A 213 22.51 9.47 -0.94
CA ALA A 213 22.84 8.11 -0.52
C ALA A 213 22.88 8.04 1.01
N SER A 214 22.51 6.89 1.57
CA SER A 214 22.41 6.69 3.01
C SER A 214 23.08 5.36 3.40
N GLN A 215 24.03 5.40 4.35
CA GLN A 215 24.59 4.20 4.96
C GLN A 215 23.58 3.61 5.93
N SER A 216 23.14 2.35 5.71
CA SER A 216 22.05 1.81 6.50
C SER A 216 22.48 0.98 7.71
N ILE A 217 23.58 0.18 7.61
CA ILE A 217 23.90 -0.81 8.65
C ILE A 217 25.36 -0.76 9.04
N ASN A 218 26.31 -0.62 8.09
CA ASN A 218 27.73 -0.84 8.32
C ASN A 218 28.59 0.40 8.02
N ALA A 219 29.75 0.46 8.64
CA ALA A 219 30.82 1.38 8.22
C ALA A 219 31.19 1.13 6.75
N ILE A 220 31.64 2.19 6.08
CA ILE A 220 32.11 2.16 4.69
C ILE A 220 33.57 2.58 4.67
N ALA A 221 34.38 1.83 3.91
CA ALA A 221 35.73 2.25 3.54
C ALA A 221 35.81 2.49 2.04
N ILE A 222 36.50 3.56 1.66
CA ILE A 222 36.77 3.98 0.29
C ILE A 222 38.29 4.14 0.21
N ASP A 223 38.91 3.25 -0.58
CA ASP A 223 40.39 3.11 -0.60
C ASP A 223 41.07 4.20 -1.40
N ASN A 224 40.33 4.93 -2.25
CA ASN A 224 40.85 6.04 -3.02
C ASN A 224 39.91 7.26 -2.86
N ASP A 225 39.19 7.69 -3.89
CA ASP A 225 38.53 9.00 -3.89
C ASP A 225 37.01 8.89 -3.64
N PHE A 226 36.47 9.90 -2.95
CA PHE A 226 35.05 10.12 -2.79
C PHE A 226 34.62 11.46 -3.40
N GLU A 227 33.63 11.42 -4.30
CA GLU A 227 33.16 12.63 -4.98
C GLU A 227 31.62 12.76 -4.91
N ILE A 228 31.12 13.96 -4.67
CA ILE A 228 29.69 14.31 -4.89
C ILE A 228 29.64 15.30 -6.05
N THR A 229 29.10 14.86 -7.19
CA THR A 229 29.01 15.66 -8.42
C THR A 229 27.71 16.43 -8.55
N SER A 230 26.70 16.10 -7.72
CA SER A 230 25.37 16.72 -7.69
C SER A 230 25.18 17.58 -6.45
N SER A 231 24.00 18.18 -6.28
CA SER A 231 23.56 18.81 -5.02
C SER A 231 23.07 17.80 -3.97
N GLY A 232 23.33 16.52 -4.18
CA GLY A 232 22.90 15.43 -3.30
C GLY A 232 23.61 15.43 -1.95
N THR A 233 23.10 14.61 -1.04
CA THR A 233 23.67 14.45 0.30
C THR A 233 24.01 13.00 0.57
N TRP A 234 25.22 12.73 1.05
CA TRP A 234 25.60 11.44 1.60
C TRP A 234 25.33 11.41 3.10
N TYR A 235 24.45 10.53 3.55
CA TYR A 235 24.11 10.35 4.96
C TYR A 235 24.90 9.18 5.54
N THR A 236 25.77 9.44 6.51
CA THR A 236 26.55 8.39 7.17
C THR A 236 25.75 7.64 8.24
N ASN A 237 24.62 8.19 8.71
CA ASN A 237 23.80 7.65 9.79
C ASN A 237 24.61 7.25 11.04
N CYS A 238 25.61 8.10 11.37
CA CYS A 238 26.58 7.90 12.45
C CYS A 238 27.48 6.66 12.30
N LEU A 239 27.44 6.01 11.17
CA LEU A 239 28.38 4.95 10.84
C LEU A 239 29.70 5.57 10.38
N ALA A 240 30.80 4.88 10.64
CA ALA A 240 32.11 5.36 10.16
C ALA A 240 32.13 5.32 8.64
N MET A 241 32.71 6.39 8.07
CA MET A 241 33.07 6.47 6.67
C MET A 241 34.56 6.89 6.63
N THR A 242 35.39 6.05 6.06
CA THR A 242 36.80 6.35 5.87
C THR A 242 37.11 6.53 4.38
N VAL A 243 37.84 7.57 4.03
CA VAL A 243 38.30 7.85 2.66
C VAL A 243 39.79 8.00 2.74
N THR A 244 40.53 7.20 1.97
CA THR A 244 42.01 7.25 1.98
C THR A 244 42.55 8.34 1.06
N GLY A 245 41.92 8.59 -0.06
CA GLY A 245 42.23 9.61 -1.04
C GLY A 245 41.51 10.94 -0.81
N ASP A 246 41.17 11.61 -1.90
CA ASP A 246 40.53 12.92 -1.85
C ASP A 246 39.03 12.84 -1.63
N THR A 247 38.51 13.83 -0.91
CA THR A 247 37.04 13.99 -0.73
C THR A 247 36.62 15.32 -1.36
N THR A 248 35.79 15.25 -2.40
CA THR A 248 35.26 16.40 -3.13
C THR A 248 33.74 16.42 -3.04
N THR A 249 33.15 17.46 -2.46
CA THR A 249 31.70 17.53 -2.27
C THR A 249 30.97 18.45 -3.25
N GLY A 250 31.68 19.22 -4.06
CA GLY A 250 31.05 20.09 -5.06
C GLY A 250 29.96 21.00 -4.46
N SER A 251 28.73 20.88 -4.98
CA SER A 251 27.55 21.55 -4.42
C SER A 251 26.75 20.68 -3.44
N GLY A 252 27.15 19.42 -3.24
CA GLY A 252 26.53 18.48 -2.31
C GLY A 252 27.13 18.55 -0.91
N SER A 253 26.73 17.61 -0.06
CA SER A 253 27.15 17.55 1.34
C SER A 253 27.30 16.15 1.88
N ILE A 254 28.13 16.00 2.91
CA ILE A 254 28.13 14.80 3.77
C ILE A 254 27.43 15.19 5.08
N ALA A 255 26.38 14.48 5.44
CA ALA A 255 25.65 14.69 6.68
C ALA A 255 25.75 13.46 7.58
N THR A 256 25.87 13.69 8.87
CA THR A 256 25.94 12.59 9.85
C THR A 256 24.62 11.87 10.02
N THR A 257 23.49 12.53 9.72
CA THR A 257 22.15 11.97 9.95
C THR A 257 21.15 12.42 8.90
N LEU A 258 20.27 11.51 8.50
CA LEU A 258 18.94 11.90 8.03
C LEU A 258 18.16 12.35 9.28
N SER A 259 17.67 13.60 9.33
CA SER A 259 16.80 14.02 10.43
C SER A 259 15.55 13.16 10.45
N PRO A 260 15.23 12.50 11.57
CA PRO A 260 14.05 11.66 11.62
C PRO A 260 12.78 12.52 11.51
N THR A 261 11.86 12.09 10.68
CA THR A 261 10.52 12.69 10.51
C THR A 261 9.46 11.65 10.74
N VAL A 262 8.26 12.10 11.11
CA VAL A 262 7.11 11.23 11.31
C VAL A 262 5.94 11.67 10.44
N THR A 263 5.22 10.71 9.88
CA THR A 263 3.96 10.91 9.15
C THR A 263 2.86 10.11 9.81
N PHE A 264 1.63 10.65 9.76
CA PHE A 264 0.46 10.05 10.40
C PHE A 264 -0.48 9.45 9.36
N SER A 265 -1.04 8.30 9.65
CA SER A 265 -2.20 7.75 8.96
C SER A 265 -3.26 7.35 10.01
N PRO A 266 -4.46 7.92 9.95
CA PRO A 266 -4.99 8.89 8.97
C PRO A 266 -4.17 10.18 8.92
N ALA A 267 -4.15 10.83 7.75
CA ALA A 267 -3.46 12.10 7.57
C ALA A 267 -4.13 13.22 8.39
N ASN A 268 -3.38 14.28 8.68
CA ASN A 268 -3.94 15.45 9.37
C ASN A 268 -5.13 16.02 8.58
N SER A 269 -6.22 16.31 9.29
CA SER A 269 -7.51 16.79 8.76
C SER A 269 -8.27 15.79 7.88
N ALA A 270 -7.92 14.50 7.90
CA ALA A 270 -8.72 13.46 7.26
C ALA A 270 -10.12 13.38 7.89
N THR A 271 -11.12 13.10 7.05
CA THR A 271 -12.52 12.91 7.46
C THR A 271 -13.04 11.55 6.99
N GLY A 272 -14.13 11.07 7.60
CA GLY A 272 -14.73 9.79 7.21
C GLY A 272 -13.86 8.59 7.55
N VAL A 273 -13.03 8.67 8.57
CA VAL A 273 -12.18 7.58 9.03
C VAL A 273 -13.03 6.51 9.71
N SER A 274 -12.93 5.24 9.26
CA SER A 274 -13.71 4.14 9.83
C SER A 274 -13.52 4.02 11.33
N ALA A 275 -14.60 3.82 12.08
CA ALA A 275 -14.62 3.77 13.55
C ALA A 275 -13.61 2.76 14.15
N GLY A 276 -13.46 1.59 13.53
CA GLY A 276 -12.52 0.54 13.97
C GLY A 276 -11.11 0.63 13.35
N SER A 277 -10.72 1.79 12.79
CA SER A 277 -9.40 1.92 12.16
C SER A 277 -8.28 2.03 13.18
N ASN A 278 -7.19 1.29 12.94
CA ASN A 278 -5.91 1.57 13.59
C ASN A 278 -5.28 2.84 13.00
N LEU A 279 -4.49 3.51 13.82
CA LEU A 279 -3.66 4.63 13.39
C LEU A 279 -2.22 4.17 13.24
N THR A 280 -1.45 4.83 12.36
CA THR A 280 -0.02 4.56 12.26
C THR A 280 0.80 5.85 12.26
N LEU A 281 1.94 5.78 12.92
CA LEU A 281 3.02 6.76 12.85
C LEU A 281 4.17 6.10 12.09
N THR A 282 4.51 6.64 10.93
CA THR A 282 5.59 6.11 10.09
C THR A 282 6.77 7.07 10.13
N PHE A 283 7.93 6.55 10.55
CA PHE A 283 9.20 7.26 10.55
C PHE A 283 9.98 6.99 9.28
N ASN A 284 10.70 7.98 8.78
CA ASN A 284 11.58 7.85 7.60
C ASN A 284 12.88 7.08 7.89
N THR A 285 13.18 6.79 9.15
CA THR A 285 14.33 5.99 9.61
C THR A 285 13.98 5.25 10.89
N ALA A 286 14.73 4.21 11.22
CA ALA A 286 14.56 3.48 12.48
C ALA A 286 14.76 4.42 13.68
N VAL A 287 13.87 4.31 14.67
CA VAL A 287 13.93 5.13 15.88
C VAL A 287 14.06 4.29 17.16
N ARG A 288 14.59 4.92 18.20
CA ARG A 288 14.75 4.39 19.57
C ARG A 288 14.34 5.46 20.57
N ASN A 289 14.25 5.12 21.84
CA ASN A 289 14.09 6.11 22.90
C ASN A 289 15.28 7.06 23.00
N THR A 290 15.07 8.26 23.49
CA THR A 290 16.15 9.28 23.69
C THR A 290 17.16 8.92 24.78
N ASP A 291 16.99 7.79 25.47
CA ASP A 291 17.94 7.21 26.42
C ASP A 291 18.75 6.05 25.80
N ASP A 292 18.76 5.93 24.48
CA ASP A 292 19.39 4.87 23.70
C ASP A 292 18.70 3.48 23.82
N SER A 293 17.65 3.32 24.63
CA SER A 293 16.96 2.06 24.75
C SER A 293 16.09 1.75 23.54
N ALA A 294 15.95 0.48 23.20
CA ALA A 294 15.13 0.04 22.08
C ALA A 294 13.64 0.26 22.34
N LEU A 295 12.90 0.67 21.32
CA LEU A 295 11.44 0.65 21.36
C LEU A 295 10.92 -0.80 21.39
N SER A 296 9.87 -1.00 22.15
CA SER A 296 9.17 -2.28 22.28
C SER A 296 7.67 -1.99 22.54
N ASP A 297 6.83 -3.00 22.34
CA ASP A 297 5.39 -2.88 22.60
C ASP A 297 5.11 -2.53 24.08
N SER A 298 6.02 -2.81 24.99
CA SER A 298 5.88 -2.49 26.41
C SER A 298 6.21 -1.03 26.78
N ASN A 299 6.82 -0.26 25.90
CA ASN A 299 7.22 1.12 26.20
C ASN A 299 6.67 2.17 25.22
N VAL A 300 6.17 1.75 24.07
CA VAL A 300 5.74 2.68 23.02
C VAL A 300 4.48 3.46 23.36
N ASP A 301 3.57 2.91 24.15
CA ASP A 301 2.34 3.60 24.56
C ASP A 301 2.64 4.93 25.27
N SER A 302 3.66 4.95 26.13
CA SER A 302 4.04 6.14 26.89
C SER A 302 4.54 7.31 26.03
N LEU A 303 4.86 7.06 24.77
CA LEU A 303 5.35 8.06 23.83
C LEU A 303 4.22 8.75 23.06
N ILE A 304 3.02 8.18 23.07
CA ILE A 304 1.88 8.59 22.27
C ILE A 304 0.87 9.32 23.13
N THR A 305 0.31 10.38 22.60
CA THR A 305 -0.87 11.06 23.13
C THR A 305 -2.02 10.83 22.17
N LEU A 306 -3.09 10.19 22.64
CA LEU A 306 -4.33 10.00 21.87
C LEU A 306 -5.49 10.58 22.69
N LYS A 307 -6.18 11.59 22.13
CA LYS A 307 -7.21 12.35 22.84
C LYS A 307 -8.39 12.70 21.95
N GLU A 308 -9.50 13.00 22.58
CA GLU A 308 -10.66 13.59 21.91
C GLU A 308 -10.38 15.05 21.55
N THR A 309 -10.84 15.47 20.41
CA THR A 309 -10.91 16.86 19.91
C THR A 309 -9.56 17.55 19.73
N ASN A 310 -8.72 17.63 20.77
CA ASN A 310 -7.45 18.37 20.76
C ASN A 310 -6.54 17.93 21.91
N SER A 311 -5.38 18.57 22.05
CA SER A 311 -4.38 18.26 23.09
C SER A 311 -4.89 18.37 24.55
N SER A 312 -6.03 19.03 24.77
CA SER A 312 -6.65 19.20 26.10
C SER A 312 -7.89 18.32 26.29
N GLY A 313 -8.25 17.52 25.26
CA GLY A 313 -9.39 16.61 25.30
C GLY A 313 -9.21 15.45 26.28
N ALA A 314 -10.28 14.66 26.47
CA ALA A 314 -10.23 13.44 27.24
C ALA A 314 -9.27 12.41 26.59
N ASP A 315 -8.62 11.61 27.43
CA ASP A 315 -7.75 10.52 26.91
C ASP A 315 -8.59 9.41 26.29
N ILE A 316 -8.15 8.92 25.15
CA ILE A 316 -8.67 7.72 24.49
C ILE A 316 -7.71 6.59 24.82
N ALA A 317 -8.22 5.50 25.42
CA ALA A 317 -7.43 4.32 25.73
C ALA A 317 -7.04 3.57 24.45
N PHE A 318 -5.82 3.06 24.38
CA PHE A 318 -5.27 2.36 23.22
C PHE A 318 -4.15 1.42 23.64
N ASP A 319 -3.81 0.48 22.75
CA ASP A 319 -2.61 -0.35 22.78
C ASP A 319 -1.77 -0.04 21.54
N ALA A 320 -0.48 0.24 21.69
CA ALA A 320 0.39 0.53 20.57
C ALA A 320 1.50 -0.52 20.43
N THR A 321 1.86 -0.81 19.20
CA THR A 321 2.94 -1.74 18.86
C THR A 321 3.94 -1.09 17.92
N ILE A 322 5.19 -1.59 17.94
CA ILE A 322 6.27 -1.13 17.06
C ILE A 322 6.75 -2.28 16.19
N ASN A 323 6.88 -2.07 14.88
CA ASN A 323 7.38 -3.08 13.96
C ASN A 323 8.85 -3.48 14.25
N SER A 324 9.32 -4.60 13.68
CA SER A 324 10.69 -5.10 13.84
C SER A 324 11.75 -4.08 13.42
N ASP A 325 11.47 -3.31 12.37
CA ASP A 325 12.40 -2.36 11.76
C ASP A 325 12.44 -1.02 12.52
N LYS A 326 11.59 -0.87 13.56
CA LYS A 326 11.48 0.36 14.38
C LYS A 326 11.13 1.62 13.58
N THR A 327 10.34 1.45 12.52
CA THR A 327 9.92 2.52 11.62
C THR A 327 8.43 2.79 11.64
N ILE A 328 7.59 1.92 12.21
CA ILE A 328 6.14 2.08 12.24
C ILE A 328 5.60 1.74 13.62
N ILE A 329 4.97 2.74 14.26
CA ILE A 329 4.11 2.52 15.43
C ILE A 329 2.67 2.37 14.93
N THR A 330 2.02 1.26 15.32
CA THR A 330 0.59 1.04 15.11
C THR A 330 -0.14 1.25 16.42
N ILE A 331 -1.16 2.11 16.43
CA ILE A 331 -1.98 2.47 17.58
C ILE A 331 -3.37 1.88 17.36
N ASN A 332 -3.81 1.04 18.26
CA ASN A 332 -5.13 0.40 18.23
C ASN A 332 -5.97 0.96 19.39
N PRO A 333 -6.98 1.83 19.13
CA PRO A 333 -7.90 2.27 20.19
C PRO A 333 -8.63 1.06 20.79
N ASP A 334 -8.78 1.04 22.13
CA ASP A 334 -9.43 -0.07 22.86
C ASP A 334 -10.93 -0.22 22.53
N SER A 335 -11.52 0.81 21.94
CA SER A 335 -12.92 0.82 21.50
C SER A 335 -13.03 1.58 20.19
N ASP A 336 -14.02 1.21 19.38
CA ASP A 336 -14.36 1.94 18.17
C ASP A 336 -14.60 3.42 18.45
N LEU A 337 -14.16 4.27 17.53
CA LEU A 337 -14.35 5.71 17.59
C LEU A 337 -15.85 6.04 17.45
N SER A 338 -16.32 7.04 18.21
CA SER A 338 -17.70 7.49 18.10
C SER A 338 -17.96 8.21 16.77
N SER A 339 -19.22 8.22 16.36
CA SER A 339 -19.68 8.94 15.16
C SER A 339 -19.20 10.40 15.18
N LEU A 340 -18.60 10.85 14.08
CA LEU A 340 -18.07 12.21 13.89
C LEU A 340 -17.07 12.66 14.98
N GLN A 341 -16.54 11.74 15.76
CA GLN A 341 -15.56 12.07 16.80
C GLN A 341 -14.31 12.66 16.16
N VAL A 342 -13.88 13.80 16.65
CA VAL A 342 -12.56 14.37 16.30
C VAL A 342 -11.52 13.76 17.23
N ILE A 343 -10.45 13.23 16.63
CA ILE A 343 -9.34 12.58 17.32
C ILE A 343 -8.07 13.42 17.14
N TYR A 344 -7.34 13.61 18.24
CA TYR A 344 -6.00 14.19 18.25
C TYR A 344 -4.99 13.12 18.60
N VAL A 345 -3.99 12.95 17.75
CA VAL A 345 -2.86 12.05 17.98
C VAL A 345 -1.55 12.84 17.93
N ALA A 346 -0.64 12.56 18.85
CA ALA A 346 0.63 13.25 18.91
C ALA A 346 1.77 12.35 19.42
N ILE A 347 2.99 12.70 19.02
CA ILE A 347 4.24 12.19 19.58
C ILE A 347 5.14 13.39 19.90
N GLY A 348 5.80 13.34 21.05
CA GLY A 348 6.79 14.34 21.45
C GLY A 348 8.14 14.14 20.74
N ASN A 349 9.14 14.90 21.19
CA ASN A 349 10.54 14.69 20.81
C ASN A 349 11.20 13.57 21.66
N THR A 350 10.45 12.49 21.88
CA THR A 350 10.77 11.40 22.82
C THR A 350 11.48 10.23 22.16
N VAL A 351 11.55 10.23 20.84
CA VAL A 351 12.29 9.23 20.07
C VAL A 351 13.35 9.90 19.19
N GLU A 352 14.41 9.17 18.95
CA GLU A 352 15.56 9.62 18.16
C GLU A 352 15.99 8.54 17.18
N ASN A 353 16.76 8.90 16.18
CA ASN A 353 17.45 7.94 15.33
C ASN A 353 18.66 7.33 16.06
N THR A 354 19.33 6.38 15.42
CA THR A 354 20.54 5.72 15.96
C THR A 354 21.71 6.69 16.25
N CYS A 355 21.61 7.92 15.79
CA CYS A 355 22.62 8.97 15.97
C CYS A 355 22.32 9.93 17.13
N GLY A 356 21.27 9.71 17.90
CA GLY A 356 20.87 10.63 18.96
C GLY A 356 20.19 11.90 18.46
N THR A 357 19.72 11.92 17.20
CA THR A 357 18.92 13.05 16.70
C THR A 357 17.46 12.75 16.94
N ALA A 358 16.83 13.51 17.84
CA ALA A 358 15.42 13.37 18.15
C ALA A 358 14.53 13.91 17.02
N ILE A 359 13.33 13.33 16.90
CA ILE A 359 12.27 13.89 16.04
C ILE A 359 11.83 15.26 16.57
N SER A 360 11.29 16.09 15.69
CA SER A 360 10.47 17.21 16.13
C SER A 360 9.12 16.70 16.59
N ALA A 361 8.59 17.23 17.69
CA ALA A 361 7.24 16.91 18.13
C ALA A 361 6.23 17.15 17.01
N ALA A 362 5.32 16.23 16.83
CA ALA A 362 4.35 16.26 15.74
C ALA A 362 2.98 15.79 16.22
N SER A 363 1.93 16.28 15.56
CA SER A 363 0.56 15.88 15.83
C SER A 363 -0.29 15.92 14.57
N ALA A 364 -1.39 15.18 14.61
CA ALA A 364 -2.45 15.21 13.60
C ALA A 364 -3.81 15.18 14.29
N THR A 365 -4.82 15.72 13.61
CA THR A 365 -6.23 15.55 13.95
C THR A 365 -6.96 14.94 12.76
N PHE A 366 -7.96 14.12 13.03
CA PHE A 366 -8.84 13.57 11.99
C PHE A 366 -10.24 13.36 12.58
N THR A 367 -11.23 13.15 11.73
CA THR A 367 -12.63 12.96 12.13
C THR A 367 -13.10 11.57 11.70
N ALA A 368 -13.65 10.83 12.65
CA ALA A 368 -14.27 9.54 12.39
C ALA A 368 -15.48 9.66 11.44
N ALA A 369 -15.81 8.58 10.79
CA ALA A 369 -16.97 8.50 9.93
C ALA A 369 -18.26 8.75 10.76
N ASP A 370 -19.25 9.30 10.11
CA ASP A 370 -20.59 9.32 10.68
C ASP A 370 -21.19 7.92 10.60
N THR A 371 -21.59 7.40 11.73
CA THR A 371 -22.24 6.10 11.89
C THR A 371 -23.58 6.23 12.64
N ALA A 372 -24.00 7.46 12.94
CA ALA A 372 -25.23 7.73 13.66
C ALA A 372 -26.41 7.84 12.69
N ALA A 373 -27.41 7.01 12.85
CA ALA A 373 -28.64 7.12 12.06
C ALA A 373 -29.45 8.36 12.45
N PRO A 374 -30.17 9.00 11.52
CA PRO A 374 -31.07 10.10 11.81
C PRO A 374 -32.11 9.70 12.87
N THR A 375 -32.29 10.55 13.86
CA THR A 375 -33.37 10.41 14.84
C THR A 375 -34.53 11.33 14.47
N LEU A 376 -35.75 10.95 14.89
CA LEU A 376 -36.93 11.69 14.50
C LEU A 376 -37.88 11.95 15.66
N THR A 377 -38.68 13.01 15.54
CA THR A 377 -39.74 13.40 16.46
C THR A 377 -41.04 13.68 15.71
N TRP A 378 -42.16 13.35 16.35
CA TRP A 378 -43.49 13.55 15.79
C TRP A 378 -44.23 14.69 16.47
N SER A 379 -45.02 15.44 15.72
CA SER A 379 -46.04 16.35 16.23
C SER A 379 -47.32 16.12 15.43
N PRO A 380 -48.42 15.75 16.03
CA PRO A 380 -48.66 15.53 17.48
C PRO A 380 -47.76 14.43 18.07
N ALA A 381 -47.50 14.49 19.38
CA ALA A 381 -46.75 13.48 20.10
C ALA A 381 -47.54 12.15 20.15
N ASN A 382 -46.83 11.02 20.35
CA ASN A 382 -47.47 9.73 20.52
C ASN A 382 -48.46 9.76 21.70
N SER A 383 -49.68 9.21 21.52
CA SER A 383 -50.79 9.19 22.47
C SER A 383 -51.35 10.59 22.83
N ALA A 384 -51.06 11.62 22.04
CA ALA A 384 -51.70 12.93 22.21
C ALA A 384 -53.23 12.79 22.05
N THR A 385 -53.96 13.56 22.82
CA THR A 385 -55.44 13.63 22.79
C THR A 385 -55.89 15.07 22.52
N ALA A 386 -57.11 15.21 22.09
CA ALA A 386 -57.71 16.50 21.78
C ALA A 386 -56.94 17.30 20.73
N VAL A 387 -56.36 16.61 19.73
CA VAL A 387 -55.73 17.19 18.57
C VAL A 387 -56.79 17.82 17.66
N ALA A 388 -56.60 19.06 17.21
CA ALA A 388 -57.59 19.68 16.32
C ALA A 388 -57.80 18.84 15.05
N VAL A 389 -59.05 18.77 14.59
CA VAL A 389 -59.41 17.89 13.44
C VAL A 389 -58.78 18.32 12.14
N ASP A 390 -58.39 19.59 11.97
CA ASP A 390 -57.73 20.19 10.82
C ASP A 390 -56.21 20.23 10.95
N SER A 391 -55.62 19.51 11.94
CA SER A 391 -54.19 19.58 12.22
C SER A 391 -53.37 18.85 11.16
N ASN A 392 -52.28 19.47 10.71
CA ASN A 392 -51.21 18.79 10.03
C ASN A 392 -50.41 17.93 11.02
N ILE A 393 -49.77 16.88 10.49
CA ILE A 393 -48.82 16.08 11.25
C ILE A 393 -47.41 16.46 10.74
N THR A 394 -46.46 16.64 11.65
CA THR A 394 -45.06 16.88 11.26
C THR A 394 -44.15 15.79 11.80
N LEU A 395 -43.19 15.42 10.98
CA LEU A 395 -42.10 14.54 11.33
C LEU A 395 -40.81 15.33 11.16
N THR A 396 -40.07 15.54 12.26
CA THR A 396 -38.84 16.33 12.25
C THR A 396 -37.65 15.40 12.55
N PHE A 397 -36.67 15.39 11.65
CA PHE A 397 -35.39 14.75 11.82
C PHE A 397 -34.38 15.69 12.48
N ASN A 398 -33.39 15.13 13.18
CA ASN A 398 -32.31 15.92 13.79
C ASN A 398 -31.28 16.41 12.76
N GLU A 399 -31.37 15.99 11.53
CA GLU A 399 -30.46 16.27 10.42
C GLU A 399 -31.16 16.07 9.05
N ALA A 400 -30.51 16.55 7.99
CA ALA A 400 -31.02 16.40 6.64
C ALA A 400 -31.03 14.94 6.19
N VAL A 401 -32.15 14.49 5.61
CA VAL A 401 -32.31 13.13 5.12
C VAL A 401 -32.57 13.06 3.62
N ARG A 402 -32.25 11.89 3.03
CA ARG A 402 -32.50 11.52 1.65
C ARG A 402 -33.12 10.11 1.58
N ASN A 403 -33.56 9.69 0.41
CA ASN A 403 -33.98 8.30 0.23
C ASN A 403 -32.78 7.33 0.38
N ILE A 404 -33.06 6.08 0.76
CA ILE A 404 -32.01 5.03 0.90
C ILE A 404 -31.32 4.62 -0.43
N ASP A 405 -31.75 5.16 -1.55
CA ASP A 405 -31.11 4.99 -2.87
C ASP A 405 -30.29 6.22 -3.27
N ASP A 406 -29.90 7.04 -2.30
CA ASP A 406 -29.17 8.30 -2.44
C ASP A 406 -29.93 9.42 -3.16
N SER A 407 -31.16 9.19 -3.63
CA SER A 407 -31.95 10.23 -4.30
C SER A 407 -32.48 11.26 -3.32
N ALA A 408 -32.57 12.53 -3.76
CA ALA A 408 -33.08 13.59 -2.92
C ALA A 408 -34.59 13.42 -2.62
N LEU A 409 -35.01 13.73 -1.38
CA LEU A 409 -36.41 13.87 -1.06
C LEU A 409 -37.02 15.09 -1.75
N SER A 410 -38.26 14.94 -2.18
CA SER A 410 -39.06 15.97 -2.84
C SER A 410 -40.54 15.76 -2.53
N ASP A 411 -41.35 16.79 -2.72
CA ASP A 411 -42.81 16.67 -2.53
C ASP A 411 -43.42 15.59 -3.45
N SER A 412 -42.76 15.23 -4.56
CA SER A 412 -43.25 14.19 -5.48
C SER A 412 -42.97 12.74 -5.02
N ASN A 413 -42.09 12.52 -4.05
CA ASN A 413 -41.73 11.18 -3.60
C ASN A 413 -41.95 10.93 -2.10
N VAL A 414 -42.10 11.95 -1.29
CA VAL A 414 -42.20 11.82 0.18
C VAL A 414 -43.49 11.13 0.63
N ASP A 415 -44.57 11.25 -0.11
CA ASP A 415 -45.85 10.54 0.20
C ASP A 415 -45.67 9.03 0.33
N SER A 416 -44.84 8.46 -0.54
CA SER A 416 -44.60 7.03 -0.57
C SER A 416 -43.89 6.46 0.67
N LEU A 417 -43.31 7.33 1.47
CA LEU A 417 -42.57 6.98 2.71
C LEU A 417 -43.48 6.91 3.92
N ILE A 418 -44.66 7.55 3.84
CA ILE A 418 -45.57 7.75 4.96
C ILE A 418 -46.75 6.78 4.87
N THR A 419 -47.13 6.23 6.00
CA THR A 419 -48.39 5.48 6.19
C THR A 419 -49.27 6.28 7.12
N LEU A 420 -50.46 6.68 6.65
CA LEU A 420 -51.46 7.36 7.46
C LEU A 420 -52.78 6.55 7.43
N LYS A 421 -53.25 6.12 8.60
CA LYS A 421 -54.43 5.22 8.71
C LYS A 421 -55.31 5.58 9.88
N ALA A 422 -56.56 5.18 9.78
CA ALA A 422 -57.52 5.21 10.88
C ALA A 422 -57.20 4.08 11.89
N THR A 423 -57.24 4.39 13.16
CA THR A 423 -57.19 3.48 14.31
C THR A 423 -55.82 2.84 14.55
N ASN A 424 -55.26 2.11 13.60
CA ASN A 424 -54.00 1.35 13.76
C ASN A 424 -53.44 0.99 12.37
N SER A 425 -52.30 0.26 12.37
CA SER A 425 -51.60 -0.15 11.13
C SER A 425 -52.41 -0.98 10.13
N SER A 426 -53.52 -1.56 10.56
CA SER A 426 -54.46 -2.32 9.71
C SER A 426 -55.73 -1.54 9.39
N GLY A 427 -55.85 -0.32 9.84
CA GLY A 427 -57.00 0.57 9.59
C GLY A 427 -57.13 1.00 8.14
N ALA A 428 -58.23 1.68 7.82
CA ALA A 428 -58.45 2.26 6.51
C ALA A 428 -57.43 3.38 6.26
N ASP A 429 -56.96 3.51 5.01
CA ASP A 429 -56.06 4.58 4.59
C ASP A 429 -56.76 5.93 4.70
N ILE A 430 -56.03 6.93 5.20
CA ILE A 430 -56.44 8.34 5.19
C ILE A 430 -55.63 9.01 4.09
N ALA A 431 -56.30 9.67 3.15
CA ALA A 431 -55.64 10.37 2.07
C ALA A 431 -54.94 11.67 2.59
N PHE A 432 -53.75 11.91 2.15
CA PHE A 432 -52.92 13.06 2.51
C PHE A 432 -52.04 13.53 1.36
N ASP A 433 -51.46 14.71 1.49
CA ASP A 433 -50.39 15.25 0.66
C ASP A 433 -49.24 15.62 1.61
N ALA A 434 -48.04 15.10 1.38
CA ALA A 434 -46.89 15.38 2.21
C ALA A 434 -45.87 16.24 1.46
N THR A 435 -45.26 17.14 2.18
CA THR A 435 -44.19 18.00 1.67
C THR A 435 -42.95 17.88 2.51
N ILE A 436 -41.79 18.12 1.92
CA ILE A 436 -40.49 18.17 2.62
C ILE A 436 -39.93 19.59 2.51
N ASP A 437 -39.40 20.12 3.61
CA ASP A 437 -38.81 21.45 3.61
C ASP A 437 -37.51 21.54 2.81
N SER A 438 -37.00 22.75 2.62
CA SER A 438 -35.77 22.99 1.85
C SER A 438 -34.54 22.34 2.47
N ASP A 439 -34.51 22.26 3.78
CA ASP A 439 -33.36 21.75 4.58
C ASP A 439 -33.38 20.21 4.68
N LYS A 440 -34.48 19.58 4.19
CA LYS A 440 -34.69 18.13 4.22
C LYS A 440 -34.77 17.54 5.63
N GLU A 441 -35.23 18.33 6.58
CA GLU A 441 -35.35 17.94 7.99
C GLU A 441 -36.80 17.75 8.44
N VAL A 442 -37.80 18.41 7.77
CA VAL A 442 -39.18 18.37 8.22
C VAL A 442 -40.13 17.90 7.11
N ILE A 443 -40.78 16.76 7.34
CA ILE A 443 -41.90 16.30 6.54
C ILE A 443 -43.21 16.82 7.17
N THR A 444 -43.99 17.57 6.41
CA THR A 444 -45.32 17.99 6.78
C THR A 444 -46.35 17.16 6.03
N ILE A 445 -47.20 16.46 6.75
CA ILE A 445 -48.26 15.57 6.27
C ILE A 445 -49.58 16.32 6.45
N ASN A 446 -50.23 16.65 5.35
CA ASN A 446 -51.50 17.36 5.33
C ASN A 446 -52.62 16.41 4.91
N PRO A 447 -53.50 15.94 5.83
CA PRO A 447 -54.66 15.14 5.46
C PRO A 447 -55.56 15.91 4.48
N THR A 448 -56.07 15.22 3.44
CA THR A 448 -56.94 15.87 2.40
C THR A 448 -58.32 16.22 2.92
N SER A 449 -58.70 15.75 4.10
CA SER A 449 -59.95 16.10 4.81
C SER A 449 -59.66 16.09 6.30
N ASP A 450 -60.46 16.92 7.03
CA ASP A 450 -60.40 16.94 8.50
C ASP A 450 -60.65 15.55 9.07
N PHE A 451 -60.05 15.23 10.21
CA PHE A 451 -60.29 14.01 10.94
C PHE A 451 -61.72 13.99 11.55
N ASP A 452 -62.29 12.78 11.67
CA ASP A 452 -63.55 12.65 12.38
C ASP A 452 -63.40 12.95 13.90
N SER A 453 -64.48 13.40 14.51
CA SER A 453 -64.56 13.59 15.99
C SER A 453 -64.10 12.34 16.75
N GLU A 454 -63.19 12.50 17.70
CA GLU A 454 -62.58 11.43 18.52
C GLU A 454 -61.88 10.32 17.69
N GLN A 455 -61.58 10.56 16.42
CA GLN A 455 -60.90 9.61 15.58
C GLN A 455 -59.48 9.34 16.13
N VAL A 456 -59.14 8.04 16.23
CA VAL A 456 -57.76 7.63 16.47
C VAL A 456 -57.02 7.55 15.13
N ILE A 457 -55.88 8.19 15.04
CA ILE A 457 -55.03 8.28 13.85
C ILE A 457 -53.73 7.51 14.11
N TYR A 458 -53.33 6.69 13.17
CA TYR A 458 -52.04 6.00 13.12
C TYR A 458 -51.23 6.60 11.99
N VAL A 459 -49.96 7.02 12.31
CA VAL A 459 -49.03 7.47 11.31
C VAL A 459 -47.67 6.80 11.53
N ALA A 460 -47.01 6.44 10.42
CA ALA A 460 -45.74 5.73 10.45
C ALA A 460 -44.81 6.13 9.30
N ILE A 461 -43.54 5.97 9.53
CA ILE A 461 -42.47 5.94 8.53
C ILE A 461 -41.65 4.67 8.70
N GLY A 462 -41.26 4.05 7.60
CA GLY A 462 -40.35 2.91 7.58
C GLY A 462 -38.88 3.32 7.80
N ALA A 463 -37.97 2.36 7.70
CA ALA A 463 -36.53 2.61 7.55
C ALA A 463 -36.24 2.92 6.07
N THR A 464 -36.72 4.06 5.58
CA THR A 464 -36.80 4.42 4.15
C THR A 464 -36.02 5.68 3.79
N VAL A 465 -35.47 6.34 4.79
CA VAL A 465 -34.60 7.51 4.61
C VAL A 465 -33.28 7.30 5.33
N GLU A 466 -32.25 7.98 4.90
CA GLU A 466 -30.92 7.95 5.46
C GLU A 466 -30.31 9.35 5.49
N ASP A 467 -29.23 9.52 6.28
CA ASP A 467 -28.40 10.72 6.26
C ASP A 467 -27.49 10.78 5.01
N SER A 468 -26.65 11.81 4.91
CA SER A 468 -25.68 11.95 3.84
C SER A 468 -24.55 10.90 3.87
N SER A 469 -24.40 10.19 4.99
CA SER A 469 -23.40 9.15 5.22
C SER A 469 -23.90 7.73 4.95
N GLY A 470 -25.21 7.58 4.65
CA GLY A 470 -25.84 6.29 4.35
C GLY A 470 -26.36 5.55 5.58
N ASN A 471 -26.51 6.24 6.74
CA ASN A 471 -27.07 5.63 7.93
C ASN A 471 -28.62 5.75 7.87
N ALA A 472 -29.30 4.63 7.72
CA ALA A 472 -30.75 4.61 7.60
C ALA A 472 -31.44 4.86 8.94
N ASN A 473 -32.55 5.63 8.92
CA ASN A 473 -33.39 5.82 10.09
C ASN A 473 -33.99 4.50 10.60
N THR A 474 -34.34 4.44 11.87
CA THR A 474 -35.20 3.37 12.39
C THR A 474 -36.66 3.66 12.09
N SER A 475 -37.44 2.63 11.74
CA SER A 475 -38.88 2.76 11.55
C SER A 475 -39.55 3.30 12.82
N SER A 476 -40.51 4.21 12.65
CA SER A 476 -41.22 4.85 13.74
C SER A 476 -42.72 4.96 13.45
N SER A 477 -43.53 4.85 14.46
CA SER A 477 -44.97 5.07 14.35
C SER A 477 -45.52 5.64 15.64
N ILE A 478 -46.60 6.41 15.51
CA ILE A 478 -47.35 6.96 16.62
C ILE A 478 -48.86 6.78 16.40
N THR A 479 -49.62 6.96 17.47
CA THR A 479 -51.07 7.18 17.40
C THR A 479 -51.43 8.44 18.19
N PHE A 480 -52.47 9.14 17.75
CA PHE A 480 -53.07 10.24 18.50
C PHE A 480 -54.60 10.26 18.30
N THR A 481 -55.31 11.04 19.08
CA THR A 481 -56.80 11.11 19.01
C THR A 481 -57.21 12.54 18.71
N ALA A 482 -58.07 12.72 17.72
CA ALA A 482 -58.65 14.00 17.39
C ALA A 482 -59.61 14.47 18.50
N ILE A 483 -59.78 15.78 18.58
CA ILE A 483 -60.69 16.37 19.57
C ILE A 483 -62.13 15.96 19.33
N ASP A 484 -62.96 15.86 20.38
CA ASP A 484 -64.40 15.81 20.22
C ASP A 484 -64.91 17.16 19.69
N SER A 485 -65.37 17.16 18.45
CA SER A 485 -65.90 18.34 17.77
C SER A 485 -67.42 18.48 17.84
N ILE A 486 -68.08 17.56 18.54
CA ILE A 486 -69.56 17.57 18.72
C ILE A 486 -69.88 18.30 20.04
N THR A 487 -69.86 19.61 20.00
CA THR A 487 -70.41 20.46 21.06
C THR A 487 -71.31 21.53 20.49
#